data_c1e397e63dea5ee1db84535e2c9672d3
#
_entry.id   c1e397e63dea5ee1db84535e2c9672d3
#
_cell.length_a   1.000
_cell.length_b   1.000
_cell.length_c   1.000
_cell.angle_alpha   90.00
_cell.angle_beta   90.00
_cell.angle_gamma   90.00
#
_symmetry.space_group_name_H-M   'P 1'
#
loop_
_entity.id
_entity.type
_entity.pdbx_description
1 polymer ?
#
loop_
_entity_poly.entity_id
_entity_poly.type
_entity_poly.pdbx_seq_one_letter_code
_entity_poly.pdbx_strand_id
1 'polypeptide(L)'
;MNGIKVADYYRYQLINISNPESRSYIPHRTGGPSQTLLELGSLAISMKAAQEVLWNPLTKKQKDSLAATMLSYGEGPTIGSNWMFFNVFILSFLKDQGYAVNESYLESNLQKLLARYRGEGWYNDAPAYDYYSAWAY
;
A
#
# COMPACT_ATOMS: atom_id res chain seq x y z
N MET A 1 11.59 -16.76 22.21
CA MET A 1 11.07 -15.38 22.30
C MET A 1 10.08 -15.38 23.45
N ASN A 2 10.32 -14.54 24.45
CA ASN A 2 9.62 -14.56 25.74
C ASN A 2 8.14 -14.20 25.64
N GLY A 3 7.26 -15.12 25.26
CA GLY A 3 5.80 -14.99 25.40
C GLY A 3 5.10 -13.95 24.52
N ILE A 4 5.82 -13.18 23.69
CA ILE A 4 5.19 -12.22 22.77
C ILE A 4 4.64 -12.97 21.56
N LYS A 5 3.32 -12.90 21.38
CA LYS A 5 2.69 -13.40 20.16
C LYS A 5 3.08 -12.48 18.99
N VAL A 6 3.67 -13.01 17.95
CA VAL A 6 4.15 -12.26 16.77
C VAL A 6 3.04 -11.40 16.17
N ALA A 7 1.82 -11.91 16.04
CA ALA A 7 0.68 -11.16 15.52
C ALA A 7 0.34 -9.94 16.39
N ASP A 8 0.43 -10.05 17.73
CA ASP A 8 0.16 -8.93 18.64
C ASP A 8 1.21 -7.83 18.47
N TYR A 9 2.48 -8.21 18.28
CA TYR A 9 3.55 -7.26 18.00
C TYR A 9 3.30 -6.48 16.71
N TYR A 10 2.95 -7.16 15.60
CA TYR A 10 2.67 -6.48 14.34
C TYR A 10 1.42 -5.60 14.41
N ARG A 11 0.34 -6.05 15.08
CA ARG A 11 -0.84 -5.19 15.30
C ARG A 11 -0.50 -3.93 16.08
N TYR A 12 0.33 -4.06 17.13
CA TYR A 12 0.81 -2.90 17.87
C TYR A 12 1.55 -1.91 16.96
N GLN A 13 2.42 -2.39 16.07
CA GLN A 13 3.12 -1.52 15.11
C GLN A 13 2.14 -0.87 14.12
N LEU A 14 1.16 -1.60 13.59
CA LEU A 14 0.12 -1.05 12.71
C LEU A 14 -0.66 0.10 13.36
N ILE A 15 -0.99 -0.04 14.64
CA ILE A 15 -1.67 1.02 15.40
C ILE A 15 -0.75 2.23 15.55
N ASN A 16 0.52 2.02 15.83
CA ASN A 16 1.49 3.09 16.08
C ASN A 16 1.77 3.95 14.86
N ILE A 17 1.83 3.38 13.66
CA ILE A 17 2.11 4.16 12.45
C ILE A 17 1.00 5.18 12.11
N SER A 18 -0.20 5.01 12.63
CA SER A 18 -1.33 5.94 12.45
C SER A 18 -1.68 6.73 13.73
N ASN A 19 -0.89 6.61 14.80
CA ASN A 19 -1.09 7.33 16.06
C ASN A 19 -0.13 8.52 16.16
N PRO A 20 -0.62 9.78 16.14
CA PRO A 20 0.23 10.97 16.23
C PRO A 20 1.12 11.05 17.48
N GLU A 21 0.74 10.38 18.57
CA GLU A 21 1.51 10.33 19.83
C GLU A 21 2.66 9.31 19.77
N SER A 22 2.71 8.50 18.74
CA SER A 22 3.74 7.46 18.57
C SER A 22 5.00 8.02 17.92
N ARG A 23 6.17 7.50 18.36
CA ARG A 23 7.44 7.78 17.68
C ARG A 23 7.51 7.17 16.27
N SER A 24 6.67 6.19 15.97
CA SER A 24 6.58 5.53 14.66
C SER A 24 5.49 6.14 13.78
N TYR A 25 4.92 7.28 14.17
CA TYR A 25 3.86 7.93 13.42
C TYR A 25 4.30 8.28 12.00
N ILE A 26 3.47 7.90 11.04
CA ILE A 26 3.59 8.30 9.64
C ILE A 26 2.56 9.42 9.40
N PRO A 27 2.98 10.66 9.23
CA PRO A 27 2.06 11.76 8.96
C PRO A 27 1.36 11.57 7.61
N HIS A 28 0.17 12.15 7.47
CA HIS A 28 -0.49 12.20 6.18
C HIS A 28 0.42 12.92 5.16
N ARG A 29 0.40 12.43 3.95
CA ARG A 29 1.24 12.93 2.88
C ARG A 29 0.91 14.36 2.50
N THR A 30 1.94 15.18 2.29
CA THR A 30 1.81 16.59 1.88
C THR A 30 2.63 16.96 0.66
N GLY A 31 3.33 16.02 0.03
CA GLY A 31 4.30 16.34 -1.02
C GLY A 31 4.30 15.38 -2.23
N GLY A 32 5.37 15.43 -2.98
CA GLY A 32 5.65 14.60 -4.16
C GLY A 32 5.81 13.09 -3.86
N PRO A 33 6.28 12.28 -4.83
CA PRO A 33 6.52 10.85 -4.62
C PRO A 33 7.38 10.58 -3.38
N SER A 34 7.05 9.53 -2.63
CA SER A 34 7.68 9.21 -1.35
C SER A 34 7.94 7.72 -1.25
N GLN A 35 9.10 7.33 -0.72
CA GLN A 35 9.44 5.94 -0.39
C GLN A 35 8.37 5.29 0.52
N THR A 36 7.76 6.05 1.40
CA THR A 36 6.68 5.57 2.28
C THR A 36 5.48 4.99 1.50
N LEU A 37 5.25 5.45 0.27
CA LEU A 37 4.22 4.86 -0.60
C LEU A 37 4.52 3.37 -0.88
N LEU A 38 5.79 3.02 -1.17
CA LEU A 38 6.20 1.64 -1.45
C LEU A 38 6.02 0.77 -0.21
N GLU A 39 6.39 1.30 0.94
CA GLU A 39 6.29 0.60 2.22
C GLU A 39 4.82 0.34 2.59
N LEU A 40 3.96 1.34 2.46
CA LEU A 40 2.52 1.20 2.73
C LEU A 40 1.81 0.33 1.68
N GLY A 41 2.25 0.34 0.42
CA GLY A 41 1.74 -0.56 -0.62
C GLY A 41 2.09 -2.02 -0.32
N SER A 42 3.34 -2.29 0.06
CA SER A 42 3.78 -3.62 0.49
C SER A 42 3.05 -4.07 1.77
N LEU A 43 2.79 -3.14 2.69
CA LEU A 43 1.99 -3.39 3.88
C LEU A 43 0.54 -3.76 3.53
N ALA A 44 -0.07 -3.11 2.52
CA ALA A 44 -1.43 -3.44 2.06
C ALA A 44 -1.53 -4.89 1.58
N ILE A 45 -0.55 -5.38 0.80
CA ILE A 45 -0.47 -6.78 0.38
C ILE A 45 -0.35 -7.70 1.60
N SER A 46 0.55 -7.37 2.53
CA SER A 46 0.78 -8.17 3.73
C SER A 46 -0.47 -8.24 4.62
N MET A 47 -1.17 -7.12 4.78
CA MET A 47 -2.44 -7.08 5.52
C MET A 47 -3.54 -7.87 4.82
N LYS A 48 -3.60 -7.88 3.48
CA LYS A 48 -4.54 -8.71 2.73
C LYS A 48 -4.25 -10.20 2.92
N ALA A 49 -2.98 -10.60 2.82
CA ALA A 49 -2.56 -11.98 2.97
C ALA A 49 -2.77 -12.53 4.38
N ALA A 50 -2.62 -11.69 5.40
CA ALA A 50 -2.77 -12.04 6.82
C ALA A 50 -3.96 -11.31 7.49
N GLN A 51 -5.04 -11.07 6.74
CA GLN A 51 -6.16 -10.22 7.15
C GLN A 51 -6.77 -10.65 8.47
N GLU A 52 -6.97 -11.96 8.69
CA GLU A 52 -7.56 -12.52 9.89
C GLU A 52 -6.78 -12.20 11.17
N VAL A 53 -5.47 -12.07 11.05
CA VAL A 53 -4.59 -11.84 12.20
C VAL A 53 -4.08 -10.41 12.33
N LEU A 54 -4.04 -9.64 11.26
CA LEU A 54 -3.51 -8.28 11.27
C LEU A 54 -4.60 -7.20 11.20
N TRP A 55 -5.58 -7.35 10.31
CA TRP A 55 -6.58 -6.32 10.06
C TRP A 55 -7.87 -6.55 10.84
N ASN A 56 -8.46 -7.75 10.76
CA ASN A 56 -9.77 -8.03 11.36
C ASN A 56 -9.86 -7.74 12.85
N PRO A 57 -8.81 -8.05 13.67
CA PRO A 57 -8.84 -7.79 15.11
C PRO A 57 -8.73 -6.31 15.50
N LEU A 58 -8.36 -5.40 14.58
CA LEU A 58 -8.31 -3.97 14.87
C LEU A 58 -9.72 -3.42 15.13
N THR A 59 -9.83 -2.50 16.09
CA THR A 59 -11.06 -1.76 16.32
C THR A 59 -11.40 -0.87 15.11
N LYS A 60 -12.67 -0.47 14.97
CA LYS A 60 -13.07 0.44 13.89
C LYS A 60 -12.24 1.73 13.89
N LYS A 61 -12.02 2.34 15.05
CA LYS A 61 -11.20 3.56 15.19
C LYS A 61 -9.77 3.35 14.69
N GLN A 62 -9.14 2.23 15.02
CA GLN A 62 -7.79 1.89 14.56
C GLN A 62 -7.74 1.68 13.04
N LYS A 63 -8.73 0.96 12.50
CA LYS A 63 -8.88 0.77 11.05
C LYS A 63 -9.05 2.10 10.32
N ASP A 64 -9.93 2.95 10.81
CA ASP A 64 -10.21 4.26 10.20
C ASP A 64 -8.97 5.14 10.21
N SER A 65 -8.23 5.17 11.32
CA SER A 65 -6.98 5.93 11.45
C SER A 65 -5.91 5.43 10.47
N LEU A 66 -5.70 4.12 10.41
CA LEU A 66 -4.73 3.51 9.50
C LEU A 66 -5.14 3.70 8.04
N ALA A 67 -6.42 3.52 7.72
CA ALA A 67 -6.96 3.75 6.38
C ALA A 67 -6.75 5.21 5.92
N ALA A 68 -7.00 6.19 6.80
CA ALA A 68 -6.78 7.60 6.47
C ALA A 68 -5.30 7.90 6.15
N THR A 69 -4.37 7.34 6.94
CA THR A 69 -2.93 7.44 6.64
C THR A 69 -2.62 6.81 5.28
N MET A 70 -3.06 5.58 5.05
CA MET A 70 -2.80 4.85 3.80
C MET A 70 -3.44 5.55 2.58
N LEU A 71 -4.68 6.05 2.67
CA LEU A 71 -5.34 6.80 1.60
C LEU A 71 -4.54 8.04 1.20
N SER A 72 -3.98 8.77 2.17
CA SER A 72 -3.19 9.97 1.87
C SER A 72 -1.99 9.70 0.96
N TYR A 73 -1.45 8.48 1.00
CA TYR A 73 -0.39 8.02 0.11
C TYR A 73 -0.94 7.34 -1.14
N GLY A 74 -1.94 6.48 -0.99
CA GLY A 74 -2.54 5.72 -2.09
C GLY A 74 -3.16 6.61 -3.17
N GLU A 75 -3.77 7.73 -2.79
CA GLU A 75 -4.31 8.74 -3.72
C GLU A 75 -3.29 9.83 -4.07
N GLY A 76 -2.12 9.78 -3.46
CA GLY A 76 -1.05 10.75 -3.70
C GLY A 76 -0.29 10.52 -5.01
N PRO A 77 0.51 11.51 -5.44
CA PRO A 77 1.33 11.40 -6.63
C PRO A 77 2.35 10.28 -6.52
N THR A 78 2.62 9.64 -7.65
CA THR A 78 3.59 8.56 -7.81
C THR A 78 4.51 8.82 -9.00
N ILE A 79 5.57 8.04 -9.12
CA ILE A 79 6.39 7.99 -10.32
C ILE A 79 5.67 7.13 -11.35
N GLY A 80 5.69 7.54 -12.61
CA GLY A 80 5.06 6.83 -13.71
C GLY A 80 5.80 5.55 -14.12
N SER A 81 6.04 4.64 -13.17
CA SER A 81 6.75 3.38 -13.32
C SER A 81 6.02 2.26 -12.55
N ASN A 82 6.71 1.18 -12.17
CA ASN A 82 6.23 0.15 -11.26
C ASN A 82 5.69 0.71 -9.93
N TRP A 83 6.11 1.92 -9.53
CA TRP A 83 5.60 2.58 -8.33
C TRP A 83 4.08 2.74 -8.30
N MET A 84 3.44 2.83 -9.47
CA MET A 84 1.97 2.86 -9.57
C MET A 84 1.31 1.63 -8.97
N PHE A 85 1.99 0.48 -8.88
CA PHE A 85 1.46 -0.70 -8.20
C PHE A 85 1.15 -0.44 -6.73
N PHE A 86 1.99 0.35 -6.04
CA PHE A 86 1.79 0.62 -4.61
C PHE A 86 0.54 1.47 -4.36
N ASN A 87 0.21 2.41 -5.26
CA ASN A 87 -1.08 3.09 -5.23
C ASN A 87 -2.22 2.07 -5.44
N VAL A 88 -2.12 1.22 -6.45
CA VAL A 88 -3.12 0.19 -6.76
C VAL A 88 -3.31 -0.76 -5.58
N PHE A 89 -2.25 -1.23 -4.93
CA PHE A 89 -2.33 -2.13 -3.79
C PHE A 89 -3.04 -1.49 -2.60
N ILE A 90 -2.68 -0.26 -2.25
CA ILE A 90 -3.33 0.47 -1.15
C ILE A 90 -4.81 0.67 -1.46
N LEU A 91 -5.13 1.21 -2.63
CA LEU A 91 -6.51 1.55 -2.98
C LEU A 91 -7.39 0.30 -3.13
N SER A 92 -6.87 -0.76 -3.75
CA SER A 92 -7.60 -2.03 -3.88
C SER A 92 -7.86 -2.68 -2.52
N PHE A 93 -6.86 -2.69 -1.61
CA PHE A 93 -7.05 -3.19 -0.26
C PHE A 93 -8.12 -2.40 0.49
N LEU A 94 -8.03 -1.09 0.49
CA LEU A 94 -8.98 -0.24 1.22
C LEU A 94 -10.39 -0.31 0.63
N LYS A 95 -10.53 -0.38 -0.69
CA LYS A 95 -11.82 -0.61 -1.37
C LYS A 95 -12.43 -1.96 -0.94
N ASP A 96 -11.63 -3.02 -0.89
CA ASP A 96 -12.05 -4.34 -0.42
C ASP A 96 -12.51 -4.33 1.05
N GLN A 97 -11.95 -3.43 1.86
CA GLN A 97 -12.35 -3.21 3.24
C GLN A 97 -13.55 -2.25 3.41
N GLY A 98 -14.16 -1.79 2.31
CA GLY A 98 -15.35 -0.94 2.31
C GLY A 98 -15.07 0.56 2.48
N TYR A 99 -13.84 1.01 2.33
CA TYR A 99 -13.50 2.43 2.32
C TYR A 99 -13.73 3.05 0.95
N ALA A 100 -14.21 4.30 0.93
CA ALA A 100 -14.27 5.08 -0.29
C ALA A 100 -12.86 5.41 -0.77
N VAL A 101 -12.59 5.20 -2.05
CA VAL A 101 -11.31 5.47 -2.72
C VAL A 101 -11.55 6.24 -4.02
N ASN A 102 -10.53 6.93 -4.51
CA ASN A 102 -10.58 7.53 -5.84
C ASN A 102 -10.51 6.44 -6.92
N GLU A 103 -11.68 5.94 -7.32
CA GLU A 103 -11.79 4.83 -8.29
C GLU A 103 -11.22 5.19 -9.66
N SER A 104 -11.40 6.43 -10.12
CA SER A 104 -10.85 6.86 -11.40
C SER A 104 -9.32 6.88 -11.40
N TYR A 105 -8.71 7.24 -10.28
CA TYR A 105 -7.25 7.20 -10.12
C TYR A 105 -6.74 5.76 -10.03
N LEU A 106 -7.43 4.90 -9.29
CA LEU A 106 -7.14 3.46 -9.22
C LEU A 106 -7.17 2.82 -10.61
N GLU A 107 -8.27 3.03 -11.34
CA GLU A 107 -8.45 2.48 -12.70
C GLU A 107 -7.40 3.01 -13.67
N SER A 108 -7.14 4.32 -13.66
CA SER A 108 -6.12 4.93 -14.53
C SER A 108 -4.73 4.33 -14.29
N ASN A 109 -4.33 4.12 -13.03
CA ASN A 109 -3.04 3.50 -12.73
C ASN A 109 -3.00 2.03 -13.16
N LEU A 110 -4.08 1.28 -12.91
CA LEU A 110 -4.19 -0.11 -13.34
C LEU A 110 -4.07 -0.25 -14.85
N GLN A 111 -4.78 0.57 -15.63
CA GLN A 111 -4.70 0.55 -17.09
C GLN A 111 -3.30 0.89 -17.61
N LYS A 112 -2.62 1.87 -17.01
CA LYS A 112 -1.23 2.21 -17.36
C LYS A 112 -0.27 1.05 -17.08
N LEU A 113 -0.46 0.32 -15.97
CA LEU A 113 0.34 -0.85 -15.62
C LEU A 113 0.08 -2.00 -16.60
N LEU A 114 -1.19 -2.31 -16.90
CA LEU A 114 -1.56 -3.35 -17.85
C LEU A 114 -1.05 -3.06 -19.28
N ALA A 115 -1.03 -1.79 -19.69
CA ALA A 115 -0.46 -1.41 -20.99
C ALA A 115 1.06 -1.68 -21.12
N ARG A 116 1.74 -1.95 -20.01
CA ARG A 116 3.17 -2.32 -19.99
C ARG A 116 3.41 -3.81 -20.19
N TYR A 117 2.36 -4.61 -20.22
CA TYR A 117 2.46 -6.03 -20.52
C TYR A 117 3.00 -6.29 -21.94
N ARG A 118 3.98 -7.19 -22.07
CA ARG A 118 4.67 -7.50 -23.32
C ARG A 118 4.46 -8.93 -23.81
N GLY A 119 3.64 -9.70 -23.10
CA GLY A 119 3.41 -11.12 -23.38
C GLY A 119 4.26 -12.02 -22.48
N GLU A 120 3.85 -13.30 -22.38
CA GLU A 120 4.58 -14.36 -21.65
C GLU A 120 4.95 -14.02 -20.20
N GLY A 121 4.16 -13.16 -19.54
CA GLY A 121 4.41 -12.74 -18.16
C GLY A 121 5.38 -11.55 -18.00
N TRP A 122 5.86 -10.96 -19.09
CA TRP A 122 6.81 -9.85 -19.05
C TRP A 122 6.14 -8.48 -19.09
N TYR A 123 6.71 -7.55 -18.31
CA TYR A 123 6.30 -6.15 -18.23
C TYR A 123 7.51 -5.24 -18.44
N ASN A 124 7.27 -4.01 -18.92
CA ASN A 124 8.27 -2.94 -18.94
C ASN A 124 8.10 -2.03 -17.73
N ASP A 125 9.19 -1.69 -17.06
CA ASP A 125 9.15 -0.63 -16.03
C ASP A 125 9.18 0.78 -16.64
N ALA A 126 9.93 0.95 -17.72
CA ALA A 126 10.06 2.20 -18.49
C ALA A 126 9.89 1.96 -20.00
N PRO A 127 9.98 2.97 -20.88
CA PRO A 127 9.91 2.75 -22.33
C PRO A 127 10.91 1.74 -22.87
N ALA A 128 12.09 1.65 -22.27
CA ALA A 128 13.11 0.67 -22.62
C ALA A 128 13.01 -0.61 -21.76
N TYR A 129 13.41 -1.72 -22.34
CA TYR A 129 13.58 -2.99 -21.60
C TYR A 129 14.88 -2.95 -20.82
N ASP A 130 14.86 -3.42 -19.59
CA ASP A 130 16.04 -3.63 -18.77
C ASP A 130 15.88 -4.82 -17.82
N TYR A 131 16.95 -5.20 -17.12
CA TYR A 131 16.90 -6.30 -16.16
C TYR A 131 16.02 -5.98 -14.93
N TYR A 132 15.84 -4.71 -14.62
CA TYR A 132 15.01 -4.26 -13.51
C TYR A 132 13.53 -4.58 -13.74
N SER A 133 13.09 -4.55 -15.00
CA SER A 133 11.70 -4.87 -15.36
C SER A 133 11.28 -6.27 -14.87
N ALA A 134 12.20 -7.25 -14.85
CA ALA A 134 11.92 -8.60 -14.36
C ALA A 134 11.71 -8.68 -12.84
N TRP A 135 12.15 -7.68 -12.09
CA TRP A 135 12.06 -7.63 -10.62
C TRP A 135 10.94 -6.71 -10.13
N ALA A 136 10.53 -5.77 -10.95
CA ALA A 136 9.66 -4.67 -10.55
C ALA A 136 8.17 -4.97 -10.75
N TYR A 137 7.82 -6.08 -11.46
CA TYR A 137 6.44 -6.43 -11.84
C TYR A 137 6.02 -7.83 -11.44
#